data_d5af22274ecca1f45a55b73585d6e4e1
#
_entry.id   d5af22274ecca1f45a55b73585d6e4e1
#
_cell.length_a   1.000
_cell.length_b   1.000
_cell.length_c   1.000
_cell.angle_alpha   90.00
_cell.angle_beta   90.00
_cell.angle_gamma   90.00
#
_symmetry.space_group_name_H-M   'P 1'
#
loop_
_entity.id
_entity.type
_entity.pdbx_description
1 polymer ?
#
loop_
_entity_poly.entity_id
_entity_poly.type
_entity_poly.pdbx_seq_one_letter_code
_entity_poly.pdbx_strand_id
1 'polypeptide(L)'
;MTMKKIAAIAALALALVPVALAGLAGYSFTPIAFLDNPAPGGGNFTFDFEPSAINNRGEVGFTADVTTGGEGVFVGLRGELTQIMRSGQPAPGGSVFGPTEFGRLGVNEGGDIAIPFSLEPLDFSSLALNAGIFRFSHSTQTLNRVAGPGTPVPGGEHLAGVFFNTAINNRGDIVFSGIVTGGDIDPTSPPGEIGLGVGLFLADKRGTISSVVRPGDPAPAGRTFDMAMNGSINNGGDVAFGGHVAGDECIDIGFSNCAESVYLKDAATGIIHSIAHQGDPAPGGGVFRLAFGAVVNSRGDVVFIGDLTPSPATGDALAVFFFSQGTTIAVARPGDAMPGGGTFVRAGFFDATYDLNQRGDVSFAATLDTDVNADGIADNGLYVFSKGSVQLVARTGTVIPGVGTIAYLGLGLPGGVMNERGQVFFWAILSDGRTVLLLATP
;
A
#
# COMPACT_ATOMS: atom_id res chain seq x y z
N MET A 1 -1.69 45.24 -71.20
CA MET A 1 -2.78 45.47 -70.27
C MET A 1 -3.04 44.15 -69.60
N THR A 2 -2.38 43.92 -68.47
CA THR A 2 -2.34 42.60 -67.76
C THR A 2 -2.50 42.83 -66.26
N MET A 3 -3.67 42.40 -65.78
CA MET A 3 -3.98 42.44 -64.34
C MET A 3 -3.33 41.27 -63.59
N LYS A 4 -2.52 41.62 -62.65
CA LYS A 4 -1.95 40.67 -61.67
C LYS A 4 -3.03 40.31 -60.66
N LYS A 5 -3.32 39.01 -60.49
CA LYS A 5 -4.10 38.47 -59.36
C LYS A 5 -3.09 38.03 -58.28
N ILE A 6 -3.11 38.70 -57.13
CA ILE A 6 -2.40 38.30 -55.91
C ILE A 6 -3.37 37.40 -55.16
N ALA A 7 -3.01 36.13 -54.98
CA ALA A 7 -3.66 35.22 -54.06
C ALA A 7 -3.03 35.36 -52.67
N ALA A 8 -3.79 35.86 -51.73
CA ALA A 8 -3.41 35.87 -50.30
C ALA A 8 -3.75 34.50 -49.71
N ILE A 9 -2.73 33.75 -49.33
CA ILE A 9 -2.85 32.55 -48.51
C ILE A 9 -2.91 33.03 -47.05
N ALA A 10 -4.09 32.98 -46.45
CA ALA A 10 -4.26 33.15 -45.01
C ALA A 10 -3.84 31.86 -44.32
N ALA A 11 -2.67 31.86 -43.72
CA ALA A 11 -2.26 30.81 -42.80
C ALA A 11 -3.06 30.94 -41.50
N LEU A 12 -4.01 30.04 -41.30
CA LEU A 12 -4.71 29.89 -40.02
C LEU A 12 -3.77 29.19 -39.04
N ALA A 13 -3.07 29.97 -38.23
CA ALA A 13 -2.34 29.44 -37.07
C ALA A 13 -3.39 29.00 -36.05
N LEU A 14 -3.68 27.70 -35.99
CA LEU A 14 -4.36 27.10 -34.84
C LEU A 14 -3.43 27.26 -33.64
N ALA A 15 -3.67 28.26 -32.82
CA ALA A 15 -3.09 28.32 -31.50
C ALA A 15 -3.69 27.16 -30.69
N LEU A 16 -2.93 26.09 -30.50
CA LEU A 16 -3.17 25.12 -29.41
C LEU A 16 -3.07 25.89 -28.10
N VAL A 17 -4.21 26.35 -27.60
CA VAL A 17 -4.34 26.81 -26.24
C VAL A 17 -4.18 25.54 -25.39
N PRO A 18 -3.13 25.42 -24.53
CA PRO A 18 -3.08 24.34 -23.58
C PRO A 18 -4.34 24.49 -22.71
N VAL A 19 -5.24 23.53 -22.77
CA VAL A 19 -6.34 23.43 -21.83
C VAL A 19 -5.65 23.08 -20.50
N ALA A 20 -5.28 24.11 -19.74
CA ALA A 20 -4.97 23.95 -18.35
C ALA A 20 -6.25 23.38 -17.72
N LEU A 21 -6.25 22.09 -17.40
CA LEU A 21 -7.23 21.50 -16.51
C LEU A 21 -7.06 22.26 -15.19
N ALA A 22 -7.84 23.32 -15.01
CA ALA A 22 -7.98 24.00 -13.75
C ALA A 22 -8.28 22.91 -12.72
N GLY A 23 -7.60 22.91 -11.58
CA GLY A 23 -7.77 21.92 -10.52
C GLY A 23 -9.24 21.57 -10.39
N LEU A 24 -9.56 20.28 -10.56
CA LEU A 24 -10.93 19.81 -10.50
C LEU A 24 -11.55 20.29 -9.21
N ALA A 25 -12.70 20.93 -9.28
CA ALA A 25 -13.41 21.47 -8.14
C ALA A 25 -13.62 20.34 -7.10
N GLY A 26 -12.83 20.33 -6.02
CA GLY A 26 -12.97 19.34 -4.97
C GLY A 26 -11.76 19.21 -4.05
N TYR A 27 -10.53 19.20 -4.55
CA TYR A 27 -9.35 18.96 -3.71
C TYR A 27 -8.38 20.13 -3.70
N SER A 28 -7.89 20.47 -2.50
CA SER A 28 -6.73 21.34 -2.29
C SER A 28 -5.50 20.50 -1.98
N PHE A 29 -4.31 20.93 -2.40
CA PHE A 29 -3.07 20.17 -2.24
C PHE A 29 -2.08 20.92 -1.38
N THR A 30 -1.54 20.24 -0.37
CA THR A 30 -0.51 20.77 0.53
C THR A 30 0.76 19.94 0.33
N PRO A 31 1.90 20.57 -0.05
CA PRO A 31 3.17 19.87 -0.08
C PRO A 31 3.65 19.59 1.35
N ILE A 32 4.12 18.35 1.57
CA ILE A 32 4.66 17.88 2.85
C ILE A 32 6.17 17.91 2.84
N ALA A 33 6.79 17.38 1.78
CA ALA A 33 8.23 17.36 1.59
C ALA A 33 8.58 17.35 0.09
N PHE A 34 9.78 17.82 -0.25
CA PHE A 34 10.37 17.68 -1.58
C PHE A 34 11.68 16.91 -1.47
N LEU A 35 12.05 16.15 -2.51
CA LEU A 35 13.42 15.65 -2.62
C LEU A 35 14.40 16.84 -2.66
N ASP A 36 15.63 16.62 -2.25
CA ASP A 36 16.70 17.59 -2.07
C ASP A 36 16.48 18.62 -0.93
N ASN A 37 15.30 18.65 -0.29
CA ASN A 37 15.09 19.48 0.89
C ASN A 37 15.73 18.85 2.14
N PRO A 38 16.13 19.70 3.12
CA PRO A 38 16.68 19.23 4.39
C PRO A 38 15.73 18.27 5.12
N ALA A 39 16.25 17.12 5.53
CA ALA A 39 15.56 16.16 6.34
C ALA A 39 15.79 16.41 7.85
N PRO A 40 14.79 16.18 8.71
CA PRO A 40 14.99 16.16 10.16
C PRO A 40 16.11 15.20 10.54
N GLY A 41 16.97 15.60 11.48
CA GLY A 41 18.13 14.82 11.89
C GLY A 41 19.36 14.98 11.01
N GLY A 42 19.31 15.80 9.94
CA GLY A 42 20.41 16.15 9.04
C GLY A 42 20.40 15.39 7.73
N GLY A 43 21.12 15.93 6.74
CA GLY A 43 21.08 15.50 5.36
C GLY A 43 19.87 16.03 4.60
N ASN A 44 19.73 15.63 3.35
CA ASN A 44 18.59 15.98 2.50
C ASN A 44 17.87 14.70 2.07
N PHE A 45 16.58 14.78 1.86
CA PHE A 45 15.80 13.69 1.25
C PHE A 45 16.36 13.37 -0.14
N THR A 46 16.53 12.08 -0.45
CA THR A 46 17.03 11.61 -1.74
C THR A 46 16.22 10.41 -2.20
N PHE A 47 16.31 10.12 -3.47
CA PHE A 47 15.87 8.95 -4.20
C PHE A 47 14.36 8.69 -4.16
N ASP A 48 13.74 8.41 -3.00
CA ASP A 48 12.34 8.01 -2.96
C ASP A 48 11.60 8.51 -1.71
N PHE A 49 10.29 8.61 -1.86
CA PHE A 49 9.33 8.79 -0.78
C PHE A 49 8.33 7.66 -0.80
N GLU A 50 8.12 6.99 0.32
CA GLU A 50 7.07 5.99 0.45
C GLU A 50 6.00 6.46 1.44
N PRO A 51 4.91 7.09 0.96
CA PRO A 51 3.77 7.43 1.80
C PRO A 51 3.12 6.16 2.31
N SER A 52 3.00 6.01 3.62
CA SER A 52 2.56 4.76 4.22
C SER A 52 1.27 4.87 5.01
N ALA A 53 1.02 5.98 5.68
CA ALA A 53 -0.16 6.12 6.54
C ALA A 53 -0.56 7.58 6.79
N ILE A 54 -1.84 7.78 7.11
CA ILE A 54 -2.39 9.06 7.56
C ILE A 54 -3.48 8.82 8.61
N ASN A 55 -3.49 9.62 9.69
CA ASN A 55 -4.59 9.60 10.66
C ASN A 55 -5.54 10.80 10.50
N ASN A 56 -6.62 10.83 11.30
CA ASN A 56 -7.63 11.90 11.21
C ASN A 56 -7.18 13.28 11.70
N ARG A 57 -6.00 13.38 12.30
CA ARG A 57 -5.39 14.68 12.62
C ARG A 57 -4.65 15.27 11.42
N GLY A 58 -4.49 14.49 10.34
CA GLY A 58 -3.67 14.82 9.18
C GLY A 58 -2.18 14.59 9.46
N GLU A 59 -1.85 13.78 10.44
CA GLU A 59 -0.49 13.30 10.69
C GLU A 59 -0.18 12.19 9.71
N VAL A 60 0.88 12.37 8.94
CA VAL A 60 1.32 11.45 7.87
C VAL A 60 2.58 10.74 8.29
N GLY A 61 2.65 9.44 8.03
CA GLY A 61 3.85 8.63 8.22
C GLY A 61 4.41 8.21 6.87
N PHE A 62 5.72 8.31 6.68
CA PHE A 62 6.41 7.92 5.45
C PHE A 62 7.84 7.50 5.72
N THR A 63 8.42 6.77 4.80
CA THR A 63 9.85 6.50 4.75
C THR A 63 10.49 7.29 3.61
N ALA A 64 11.77 7.54 3.74
CA ALA A 64 12.56 8.24 2.74
C ALA A 64 14.06 7.97 2.94
N ASP A 65 14.76 7.90 1.83
CA ASP A 65 16.22 7.94 1.83
C ASP A 65 16.75 9.34 2.16
N VAL A 66 17.89 9.38 2.85
CA VAL A 66 18.56 10.63 3.22
C VAL A 66 20.04 10.56 2.89
N THR A 67 20.62 11.67 2.38
CA THR A 67 22.03 11.76 1.97
C THR A 67 23.03 11.35 3.04
N THR A 68 22.65 11.41 4.30
CA THR A 68 23.48 11.02 5.44
C THR A 68 22.75 9.98 6.30
N GLY A 69 23.13 8.70 6.18
CA GLY A 69 22.63 7.64 7.06
C GLY A 69 21.48 6.80 6.52
N GLY A 70 21.34 6.69 5.19
CA GLY A 70 20.39 5.76 4.56
C GLY A 70 18.93 6.13 4.80
N GLU A 71 18.08 5.12 4.82
CA GLU A 71 16.64 5.29 4.95
C GLU A 71 16.19 5.63 6.37
N GLY A 72 15.14 6.44 6.49
CA GLY A 72 14.55 6.83 7.76
C GLY A 72 13.03 6.84 7.74
N VAL A 73 12.45 6.75 8.93
CA VAL A 73 11.01 6.89 9.17
C VAL A 73 10.72 8.29 9.68
N PHE A 74 9.78 8.95 9.03
CA PHE A 74 9.40 10.33 9.31
C PHE A 74 7.91 10.47 9.56
N VAL A 75 7.56 11.49 10.34
CA VAL A 75 6.18 11.91 10.58
C VAL A 75 6.04 13.38 10.23
N GLY A 76 5.00 13.71 9.49
CA GLY A 76 4.63 15.08 9.15
C GLY A 76 3.30 15.47 9.76
N LEU A 77 3.26 16.63 10.43
CA LEU A 77 2.03 17.22 10.96
C LEU A 77 2.08 18.75 10.84
N ARG A 78 1.10 19.33 10.13
CA ARG A 78 0.95 20.81 10.00
C ARG A 78 2.19 21.55 9.50
N GLY A 79 2.97 20.91 8.62
CA GLY A 79 4.19 21.47 8.04
C GLY A 79 5.45 21.25 8.88
N GLU A 80 5.35 20.61 10.02
CA GLU A 80 6.50 20.17 10.82
C GLU A 80 6.80 18.71 10.50
N LEU A 81 8.08 18.38 10.27
CA LEU A 81 8.58 17.03 10.05
C LEU A 81 9.41 16.59 11.25
N THR A 82 9.23 15.36 11.67
CA THR A 82 9.99 14.73 12.76
C THR A 82 10.57 13.40 12.27
N GLN A 83 11.86 13.15 12.50
CA GLN A 83 12.46 11.85 12.34
C GLN A 83 12.13 10.96 13.55
N ILE A 84 11.63 9.74 13.28
CA ILE A 84 11.38 8.74 14.31
C ILE A 84 12.59 7.85 14.51
N MET A 85 13.18 7.39 13.41
CA MET A 85 14.37 6.54 13.41
C MET A 85 15.08 6.61 12.05
N ARG A 86 16.30 6.06 11.99
CA ARG A 86 17.12 6.02 10.77
C ARG A 86 18.07 4.82 10.79
N SER A 87 18.41 4.32 9.60
CA SER A 87 19.48 3.34 9.38
C SER A 87 20.76 3.73 10.12
N GLY A 88 21.48 2.75 10.66
CA GLY A 88 22.71 2.94 11.42
C GLY A 88 22.53 3.42 12.85
N GLN A 89 21.32 3.77 13.27
CA GLN A 89 21.04 4.12 14.68
C GLN A 89 20.84 2.87 15.55
N PRO A 90 21.13 2.95 16.86
CA PRO A 90 20.84 1.85 17.79
C PRO A 90 19.34 1.51 17.79
N ALA A 91 19.02 0.23 17.61
CA ALA A 91 17.67 -0.28 17.65
C ALA A 91 17.32 -0.80 19.04
N PRO A 92 16.07 -0.68 19.50
CA PRO A 92 15.61 -1.34 20.72
C PRO A 92 15.86 -2.85 20.67
N GLY A 93 16.43 -3.41 21.76
CA GLY A 93 16.81 -4.82 21.83
C GLY A 93 18.28 -5.11 21.55
N GLY A 94 19.11 -4.05 21.37
CA GLY A 94 20.57 -4.16 21.34
C GLY A 94 21.20 -4.39 19.96
N SER A 95 20.40 -4.25 18.89
CA SER A 95 20.87 -4.28 17.50
C SER A 95 21.05 -2.86 16.94
N VAL A 96 21.35 -2.76 15.66
CA VAL A 96 21.43 -1.53 14.88
C VAL A 96 20.42 -1.64 13.74
N PHE A 97 19.74 -0.53 13.42
CA PHE A 97 18.85 -0.49 12.25
C PHE A 97 19.63 -0.70 10.97
N GLY A 98 19.16 -1.62 10.15
CA GLY A 98 19.72 -1.93 8.84
C GLY A 98 19.43 -0.84 7.79
N PRO A 99 19.75 -1.11 6.54
CA PRO A 99 19.69 -0.08 5.49
C PRO A 99 18.29 0.25 5.00
N THR A 100 17.29 -0.59 5.26
CA THR A 100 15.99 -0.43 4.60
C THR A 100 14.82 -0.85 5.51
N GLU A 101 13.65 -0.27 5.26
CA GLU A 101 12.39 -0.81 5.76
C GLU A 101 12.02 -2.11 5.01
N PHE A 102 11.08 -2.84 5.58
CA PHE A 102 10.48 -4.01 4.96
C PHE A 102 8.96 -3.90 4.97
N GLY A 103 8.44 -2.93 4.20
CA GLY A 103 7.02 -2.80 4.00
C GLY A 103 6.41 -1.60 4.75
N ARG A 104 5.10 -1.61 4.83
CA ARG A 104 4.30 -0.47 5.19
C ARG A 104 4.30 -0.14 6.68
N LEU A 105 4.38 1.16 6.99
CA LEU A 105 4.07 1.69 8.31
C LEU A 105 2.57 1.64 8.59
N GLY A 106 2.19 1.45 9.85
CA GLY A 106 0.84 1.72 10.34
C GLY A 106 0.85 2.93 11.27
N VAL A 107 -0.13 3.84 11.15
CA VAL A 107 -0.34 4.97 12.07
C VAL A 107 -1.76 4.93 12.62
N ASN A 108 -1.92 4.97 13.94
CA ASN A 108 -3.24 5.02 14.55
C ASN A 108 -3.67 6.46 14.90
N GLU A 109 -4.90 6.64 15.38
CA GLU A 109 -5.43 7.94 15.77
C GLU A 109 -4.70 8.58 16.98
N GLY A 110 -4.03 7.78 17.79
CA GLY A 110 -3.17 8.24 18.87
C GLY A 110 -1.85 8.82 18.39
N GLY A 111 -1.46 8.53 17.13
CA GLY A 111 -0.15 8.85 16.56
C GLY A 111 0.91 7.80 16.91
N ASP A 112 0.52 6.64 17.45
CA ASP A 112 1.44 5.53 17.59
C ASP A 112 1.69 4.93 16.21
N ILE A 113 2.93 4.48 15.96
CA ILE A 113 3.37 3.98 14.65
C ILE A 113 3.89 2.55 14.81
N ALA A 114 3.40 1.65 13.97
CA ALA A 114 3.99 0.33 13.76
C ALA A 114 4.98 0.40 12.60
N ILE A 115 6.19 -0.08 12.79
CA ILE A 115 7.31 0.07 11.87
C ILE A 115 7.96 -1.29 11.63
N PRO A 116 7.88 -1.87 10.43
CA PRO A 116 8.73 -2.99 10.04
C PRO A 116 10.08 -2.44 9.54
N PHE A 117 11.20 -2.90 10.08
CA PHE A 117 12.50 -2.38 9.65
C PHE A 117 13.61 -3.43 9.79
N SER A 118 14.57 -3.38 8.87
CA SER A 118 15.73 -4.26 8.89
C SER A 118 16.63 -4.02 10.11
N LEU A 119 17.37 -5.04 10.46
CA LEU A 119 18.38 -5.02 11.52
C LEU A 119 19.73 -5.50 10.97
N GLU A 120 20.82 -4.95 11.49
CA GLU A 120 22.16 -5.44 11.18
C GLU A 120 22.52 -6.71 11.98
N PRO A 121 23.28 -7.64 11.38
CA PRO A 121 23.66 -7.70 9.97
C PRO A 121 22.47 -8.12 9.09
N LEU A 122 22.32 -7.46 7.93
CA LEU A 122 21.31 -7.86 6.97
C LEU A 122 21.81 -9.06 6.15
N ASP A 123 21.08 -10.16 6.20
CA ASP A 123 21.39 -11.40 5.49
C ASP A 123 20.26 -11.72 4.49
N PHE A 124 20.51 -11.50 3.21
CA PHE A 124 19.61 -11.89 2.13
C PHE A 124 19.78 -13.34 1.66
N SER A 125 20.73 -14.09 2.24
CA SER A 125 20.92 -15.49 1.89
C SER A 125 19.89 -16.41 2.53
N SER A 126 19.15 -15.91 3.52
CA SER A 126 18.05 -16.61 4.17
C SER A 126 16.73 -15.87 3.93
N LEU A 127 15.64 -16.63 3.73
CA LEU A 127 14.29 -16.07 3.64
C LEU A 127 13.83 -15.45 4.98
N ALA A 128 14.45 -15.83 6.08
CA ALA A 128 14.23 -15.23 7.40
C ALA A 128 15.06 -13.94 7.50
N LEU A 129 14.49 -12.84 7.00
CA LEU A 129 15.14 -11.54 7.06
C LEU A 129 15.36 -11.12 8.51
N ASN A 130 16.59 -10.64 8.80
CA ASN A 130 16.89 -10.03 10.07
C ASN A 130 16.20 -8.67 10.16
N ALA A 131 14.92 -8.70 10.52
CA ALA A 131 14.06 -7.53 10.62
C ALA A 131 13.26 -7.58 11.93
N GLY A 132 12.80 -6.42 12.38
CA GLY A 132 11.97 -6.28 13.57
C GLY A 132 10.71 -5.48 13.30
N ILE A 133 9.69 -5.74 14.09
CA ILE A 133 8.52 -4.88 14.22
C ILE A 133 8.74 -3.99 15.43
N PHE A 134 8.62 -2.69 15.22
CA PHE A 134 8.80 -1.68 16.26
C PHE A 134 7.51 -0.90 16.46
N ARG A 135 7.29 -0.40 17.67
CA ARG A 135 6.23 0.56 17.98
C ARG A 135 6.86 1.85 18.46
N PHE A 136 6.60 2.93 17.77
CA PHE A 136 6.79 4.27 18.31
C PHE A 136 5.54 4.69 19.05
N SER A 137 5.66 5.08 20.31
CA SER A 137 4.56 5.62 21.10
C SER A 137 4.60 7.13 21.08
N HIS A 138 3.58 7.74 20.49
CA HIS A 138 3.47 9.21 20.41
C HIS A 138 3.40 9.88 21.80
N SER A 139 2.69 9.24 22.74
CA SER A 139 2.49 9.84 24.08
C SER A 139 3.75 9.86 24.94
N THR A 140 4.63 8.90 24.76
CA THR A 140 5.90 8.78 25.54
C THR A 140 7.14 9.12 24.74
N GLN A 141 7.00 9.33 23.42
CA GLN A 141 8.12 9.54 22.49
C GLN A 141 9.19 8.44 22.57
N THR A 142 8.73 7.18 22.75
CA THR A 142 9.62 6.02 22.89
C THR A 142 9.40 5.05 21.75
N LEU A 143 10.50 4.49 21.26
CA LEU A 143 10.51 3.42 20.29
C LEU A 143 10.83 2.11 21.00
N ASN A 144 10.00 1.07 20.81
CA ASN A 144 10.17 -0.23 21.43
C ASN A 144 10.08 -1.34 20.38
N ARG A 145 10.89 -2.40 20.54
CA ARG A 145 10.77 -3.61 19.73
C ARG A 145 9.54 -4.41 20.19
N VAL A 146 8.70 -4.79 19.22
CA VAL A 146 7.49 -5.59 19.43
C VAL A 146 7.76 -7.06 19.11
N ALA A 147 8.38 -7.32 17.94
CA ALA A 147 8.68 -8.66 17.47
C ALA A 147 9.95 -8.67 16.61
N GLY A 148 10.45 -9.85 16.30
CA GLY A 148 11.57 -10.10 15.42
C GLY A 148 12.27 -11.42 15.75
N PRO A 149 13.42 -11.74 15.16
CA PRO A 149 14.13 -13.00 15.39
C PRO A 149 14.30 -13.30 16.87
N GLY A 150 13.98 -14.54 17.25
CA GLY A 150 14.05 -15.02 18.64
C GLY A 150 12.83 -14.67 19.51
N THR A 151 11.85 -13.94 19.02
CA THR A 151 10.62 -13.63 19.79
C THR A 151 9.76 -14.89 19.96
N PRO A 152 9.39 -15.26 21.21
CA PRO A 152 8.52 -16.41 21.44
C PRO A 152 7.12 -16.19 20.87
N VAL A 153 6.56 -17.25 20.28
CA VAL A 153 5.18 -17.27 19.76
C VAL A 153 4.38 -18.41 20.41
N PRO A 154 3.04 -18.39 20.34
CA PRO A 154 2.22 -19.49 20.85
C PRO A 154 2.63 -20.83 20.21
N GLY A 155 2.68 -21.90 21.02
CA GLY A 155 3.12 -23.22 20.57
C GLY A 155 4.54 -23.58 21.03
N GLY A 156 5.28 -22.62 21.63
CA GLY A 156 6.64 -22.84 22.16
C GLY A 156 7.75 -22.63 21.13
N GLU A 157 7.41 -22.15 19.96
CA GLU A 157 8.34 -21.79 18.89
C GLU A 157 8.82 -20.34 19.05
N HIS A 158 9.73 -19.93 18.16
CA HIS A 158 10.24 -18.57 18.09
C HIS A 158 10.17 -18.06 16.66
N LEU A 159 10.05 -16.77 16.47
CA LEU A 159 10.19 -16.15 15.16
C LEU A 159 11.62 -16.30 14.66
N ALA A 160 11.78 -16.78 13.43
CA ALA A 160 13.04 -16.74 12.68
C ALA A 160 13.23 -15.37 12.02
N GLY A 161 12.13 -14.73 11.59
CA GLY A 161 12.10 -13.42 10.98
C GLY A 161 10.68 -12.87 10.91
N VAL A 162 10.57 -11.62 10.50
CA VAL A 162 9.29 -10.96 10.20
C VAL A 162 9.29 -10.53 8.75
N PHE A 163 8.09 -10.41 8.17
CA PHE A 163 7.89 -10.02 6.78
C PHE A 163 7.05 -8.78 6.68
N PHE A 164 7.33 -8.01 5.66
CA PHE A 164 6.53 -6.92 5.10
C PHE A 164 5.42 -6.35 6.03
N ASN A 165 4.55 -5.61 5.50
CA ASN A 165 3.39 -4.88 6.01
C ASN A 165 2.98 -5.14 7.46
N THR A 166 2.89 -4.05 8.21
CA THR A 166 2.27 -4.02 9.53
C THR A 166 1.03 -3.14 9.50
N ALA A 167 0.06 -3.45 10.35
CA ALA A 167 -1.03 -2.52 10.63
C ALA A 167 -1.24 -2.40 12.14
N ILE A 168 -1.67 -1.21 12.58
CA ILE A 168 -1.94 -0.90 13.98
C ILE A 168 -3.34 -0.32 14.12
N ASN A 169 -4.10 -0.79 15.11
CA ASN A 169 -5.41 -0.23 15.41
C ASN A 169 -5.34 0.84 16.52
N ASN A 170 -6.48 1.47 16.82
CA ASN A 170 -6.56 2.52 17.85
C ASN A 170 -6.39 2.00 19.28
N ARG A 171 -6.42 0.69 19.50
CA ARG A 171 -6.08 0.08 20.79
C ARG A 171 -4.56 -0.09 20.96
N GLY A 172 -3.80 0.05 19.86
CA GLY A 172 -2.37 -0.18 19.79
C GLY A 172 -2.01 -1.66 19.53
N ASP A 173 -2.98 -2.48 19.08
CA ASP A 173 -2.68 -3.84 18.66
C ASP A 173 -2.07 -3.79 17.26
N ILE A 174 -1.00 -4.57 17.04
CA ILE A 174 -0.24 -4.61 15.78
C ILE A 174 -0.36 -6.00 15.18
N VAL A 175 -0.83 -6.10 13.93
CA VAL A 175 -0.78 -7.32 13.14
C VAL A 175 0.47 -7.31 12.26
N PHE A 176 1.13 -8.46 12.14
CA PHE A 176 2.35 -8.63 11.35
C PHE A 176 2.52 -10.07 10.86
N SER A 177 3.27 -10.24 9.78
CA SER A 177 3.63 -11.55 9.24
C SER A 177 4.98 -12.01 9.79
N GLY A 178 5.14 -13.32 10.06
CA GLY A 178 6.38 -13.86 10.56
C GLY A 178 6.60 -15.32 10.18
N ILE A 179 7.86 -15.71 10.10
CA ILE A 179 8.30 -17.10 9.93
C ILE A 179 8.69 -17.64 11.30
N VAL A 180 8.24 -18.85 11.64
CA VAL A 180 8.59 -19.53 12.88
C VAL A 180 9.73 -20.53 12.67
N THR A 181 10.61 -20.66 13.67
CA THR A 181 11.65 -21.70 13.71
C THR A 181 11.01 -23.07 13.90
N GLY A 182 11.37 -24.03 13.04
CA GLY A 182 10.82 -25.39 13.10
C GLY A 182 9.48 -25.58 12.38
N GLY A 183 8.88 -24.51 11.85
CA GLY A 183 7.89 -24.62 10.78
C GLY A 183 8.58 -25.21 9.55
N ASP A 184 7.85 -26.02 8.79
CA ASP A 184 8.39 -26.72 7.61
C ASP A 184 8.82 -25.76 6.50
N ILE A 185 9.92 -25.01 6.76
CA ILE A 185 10.73 -24.52 5.65
C ILE A 185 11.39 -25.80 5.12
N ASP A 186 10.81 -26.37 4.07
CA ASP A 186 11.49 -27.47 3.38
C ASP A 186 12.83 -26.93 2.85
N PRO A 187 13.99 -27.35 3.45
CA PRO A 187 15.28 -26.87 2.98
C PRO A 187 15.61 -27.38 1.57
N THR A 188 14.75 -28.20 1.00
CA THR A 188 14.86 -28.72 -0.38
C THR A 188 14.01 -27.92 -1.36
N SER A 189 13.18 -26.97 -0.90
CA SER A 189 12.45 -26.06 -1.80
C SER A 189 13.43 -25.22 -2.61
N PRO A 190 13.21 -25.06 -3.92
CA PRO A 190 14.06 -24.22 -4.75
C PRO A 190 14.21 -22.82 -4.16
N PRO A 191 15.38 -22.17 -4.29
CA PRO A 191 15.55 -20.78 -3.88
C PRO A 191 14.52 -19.90 -4.60
N GLY A 192 13.64 -19.28 -3.84
CA GLY A 192 12.53 -18.43 -4.35
C GLY A 192 11.14 -18.95 -4.03
N GLU A 193 10.96 -20.17 -3.54
CA GLU A 193 9.68 -20.63 -2.99
C GLU A 193 9.48 -20.06 -1.58
N ILE A 194 8.94 -18.85 -1.51
CA ILE A 194 8.37 -18.30 -0.26
C ILE A 194 6.98 -18.92 -0.11
N GLY A 195 6.92 -20.14 0.37
CA GLY A 195 5.63 -20.82 0.44
C GLY A 195 5.28 -21.32 1.82
N LEU A 196 6.25 -21.72 2.57
CA LEU A 196 5.98 -22.57 3.70
C LEU A 196 6.53 -21.95 4.99
N GLY A 197 5.67 -21.76 5.99
CA GLY A 197 6.05 -21.30 7.31
C GLY A 197 5.67 -19.85 7.64
N VAL A 198 5.11 -19.07 6.71
CA VAL A 198 4.65 -17.70 7.01
C VAL A 198 3.29 -17.75 7.69
N GLY A 199 3.24 -17.26 8.90
CA GLY A 199 2.01 -17.09 9.67
C GLY A 199 1.74 -15.61 9.98
N LEU A 200 0.50 -15.34 10.37
CA LEU A 200 0.05 -14.02 10.77
C LEU A 200 -0.14 -13.97 12.29
N PHE A 201 0.45 -12.96 12.91
CA PHE A 201 0.48 -12.77 14.35
C PHE A 201 -0.08 -11.41 14.75
N LEU A 202 -0.57 -11.34 15.97
CA LEU A 202 -1.07 -10.14 16.62
C LEU A 202 -0.28 -9.88 17.91
N ALA A 203 0.34 -8.72 18.02
CA ALA A 203 0.86 -8.22 19.28
C ALA A 203 -0.14 -7.23 19.89
N ASP A 204 -0.63 -7.47 21.09
CA ASP A 204 -1.43 -6.50 21.82
C ASP A 204 -0.58 -5.28 22.25
N LYS A 205 -1.23 -4.24 22.75
CA LYS A 205 -0.51 -3.04 23.21
C LYS A 205 0.49 -3.31 24.36
N ARG A 206 0.39 -4.44 25.04
CA ARG A 206 1.31 -4.85 26.12
C ARG A 206 2.48 -5.67 25.59
N GLY A 207 2.46 -6.04 24.28
CA GLY A 207 3.47 -6.86 23.64
C GLY A 207 3.21 -8.36 23.75
N THR A 208 2.02 -8.80 24.22
CA THR A 208 1.64 -10.21 24.21
C THR A 208 1.32 -10.63 22.77
N ILE A 209 1.98 -11.69 22.29
CA ILE A 209 1.80 -12.20 20.95
C ILE A 209 0.80 -13.36 20.95
N SER A 210 -0.15 -13.31 20.02
CA SER A 210 -1.08 -14.38 19.70
C SER A 210 -1.05 -14.70 18.20
N SER A 211 -1.43 -15.92 17.83
CA SER A 211 -1.57 -16.30 16.43
C SER A 211 -2.90 -15.82 15.87
N VAL A 212 -2.87 -15.22 14.69
CA VAL A 212 -4.07 -14.96 13.90
C VAL A 212 -4.38 -16.17 13.01
N VAL A 213 -3.44 -16.54 12.15
CA VAL A 213 -3.48 -17.73 11.29
C VAL A 213 -2.06 -18.26 11.12
N ARG A 214 -1.91 -19.58 11.14
CA ARG A 214 -0.65 -20.28 10.92
C ARG A 214 -0.78 -21.36 9.85
N PRO A 215 0.31 -21.76 9.20
CA PRO A 215 0.35 -23.00 8.45
C PRO A 215 -0.16 -24.16 9.29
N GLY A 216 -1.06 -24.96 8.72
CA GLY A 216 -1.76 -26.05 9.41
C GLY A 216 -3.09 -25.67 10.06
N ASP A 217 -3.40 -24.40 10.22
CA ASP A 217 -4.69 -23.98 10.78
C ASP A 217 -5.86 -24.28 9.81
N PRO A 218 -7.04 -24.59 10.35
CA PRO A 218 -8.24 -24.81 9.54
C PRO A 218 -8.61 -23.58 8.70
N ALA A 219 -8.85 -23.79 7.42
CA ALA A 219 -9.37 -22.80 6.48
C ALA A 219 -10.85 -23.06 6.16
N PRO A 220 -11.55 -22.08 5.57
CA PRO A 220 -12.91 -22.28 5.07
C PRO A 220 -13.04 -23.48 4.14
N ALA A 221 -14.25 -24.05 4.04
CA ALA A 221 -14.58 -25.22 3.24
C ALA A 221 -13.82 -26.51 3.63
N GLY A 222 -13.34 -26.63 4.87
CA GLY A 222 -12.65 -27.81 5.38
C GLY A 222 -11.23 -27.99 4.85
N ARG A 223 -10.63 -26.92 4.36
CA ARG A 223 -9.23 -26.87 3.87
C ARG A 223 -8.27 -26.49 4.99
N THR A 224 -7.01 -26.32 4.68
CA THR A 224 -5.95 -25.98 5.63
C THR A 224 -5.09 -24.87 5.03
N PHE A 225 -4.77 -23.86 5.83
CA PHE A 225 -3.81 -22.84 5.42
C PHE A 225 -2.41 -23.43 5.37
N ASP A 226 -1.65 -23.07 4.37
CA ASP A 226 -0.20 -23.30 4.30
C ASP A 226 0.58 -21.98 4.35
N MET A 227 -0.10 -20.83 4.16
CA MET A 227 0.48 -19.49 4.31
C MET A 227 -0.59 -18.47 4.70
N ALA A 228 -0.21 -17.46 5.51
CA ALA A 228 -1.00 -16.25 5.75
C ALA A 228 -0.08 -15.03 5.94
N MET A 229 -0.38 -13.92 5.23
CA MET A 229 0.43 -12.70 5.26
C MET A 229 -0.39 -11.44 4.98
N ASN A 230 0.27 -10.28 5.06
CA ASN A 230 -0.27 -8.98 4.68
C ASN A 230 -1.57 -8.61 5.42
N GLY A 231 -1.55 -8.77 6.75
CA GLY A 231 -2.71 -8.50 7.59
C GLY A 231 -3.01 -7.01 7.76
N SER A 232 -4.30 -6.67 7.68
CA SER A 232 -4.88 -5.39 8.09
C SER A 232 -5.81 -5.62 9.27
N ILE A 233 -5.80 -4.71 10.26
CA ILE A 233 -6.58 -4.85 11.50
C ILE A 233 -7.48 -3.64 11.73
N ASN A 234 -8.73 -3.89 12.07
CA ASN A 234 -9.65 -2.83 12.45
C ASN A 234 -9.70 -2.58 13.98
N ASN A 235 -10.49 -1.59 14.40
CA ASN A 235 -10.64 -1.26 15.82
C ASN A 235 -11.43 -2.30 16.63
N GLY A 236 -12.17 -3.17 15.98
CA GLY A 236 -12.82 -4.35 16.58
C GLY A 236 -11.83 -5.47 16.89
N GLY A 237 -10.72 -5.51 16.17
CA GLY A 237 -9.73 -6.57 16.20
C GLY A 237 -9.91 -7.59 15.08
N ASP A 238 -10.88 -7.37 14.17
CA ASP A 238 -11.02 -8.21 12.99
C ASP A 238 -9.80 -8.00 12.08
N VAL A 239 -9.34 -9.07 11.46
CA VAL A 239 -8.14 -9.07 10.63
C VAL A 239 -8.51 -9.56 9.23
N ALA A 240 -8.33 -8.70 8.21
CA ALA A 240 -8.31 -9.12 6.82
C ALA A 240 -6.89 -9.43 6.38
N PHE A 241 -6.71 -10.46 5.56
CA PHE A 241 -5.38 -10.94 5.18
C PHE A 241 -5.39 -11.71 3.87
N GLY A 242 -4.20 -11.82 3.26
CA GLY A 242 -3.93 -12.74 2.18
C GLY A 242 -3.55 -14.12 2.73
N GLY A 243 -4.05 -15.18 2.12
CA GLY A 243 -3.72 -16.55 2.51
C GLY A 243 -3.74 -17.51 1.34
N HIS A 244 -2.89 -18.52 1.40
CA HIS A 244 -2.91 -19.67 0.51
C HIS A 244 -3.43 -20.89 1.28
N VAL A 245 -4.20 -21.75 0.63
CA VAL A 245 -4.71 -22.98 1.22
C VAL A 245 -4.28 -24.20 0.41
N ALA A 246 -4.02 -25.28 1.12
CA ALA A 246 -3.55 -26.52 0.53
C ALA A 246 -4.45 -27.00 -0.64
N GLY A 247 -3.82 -27.24 -1.78
CA GLY A 247 -4.46 -27.69 -3.01
C GLY A 247 -4.88 -26.55 -3.97
N ASP A 248 -4.65 -25.29 -3.65
CA ASP A 248 -4.72 -24.19 -4.62
C ASP A 248 -3.51 -24.24 -5.54
N GLU A 249 -3.63 -23.63 -6.71
CA GLU A 249 -2.54 -23.51 -7.65
C GLU A 249 -1.57 -22.43 -7.19
N CYS A 250 -0.29 -22.77 -7.04
CA CYS A 250 0.74 -21.75 -6.84
C CYS A 250 1.05 -21.08 -8.17
N ILE A 251 0.88 -19.78 -8.24
CA ILE A 251 1.14 -18.96 -9.43
C ILE A 251 2.34 -18.07 -9.13
N ASP A 252 3.39 -18.23 -9.95
CA ASP A 252 4.59 -17.40 -9.84
C ASP A 252 4.25 -15.95 -10.28
N ILE A 253 4.29 -15.03 -9.33
CA ILE A 253 4.13 -13.59 -9.55
C ILE A 253 5.44 -12.83 -9.31
N GLY A 254 6.56 -13.57 -9.21
CA GLY A 254 7.91 -13.00 -9.06
C GLY A 254 8.38 -12.79 -7.61
N PHE A 255 7.50 -12.85 -6.60
CA PHE A 255 7.86 -12.69 -5.18
C PHE A 255 7.29 -13.76 -4.26
N SER A 256 6.23 -14.42 -4.62
CA SER A 256 5.74 -15.64 -3.97
C SER A 256 5.22 -16.59 -5.03
N ASN A 257 5.46 -17.86 -4.84
CA ASN A 257 5.05 -18.88 -5.79
C ASN A 257 3.62 -19.36 -5.56
N CYS A 258 2.90 -18.77 -4.60
CA CYS A 258 1.56 -19.20 -4.25
C CYS A 258 0.55 -18.06 -4.35
N ALA A 259 -0.53 -18.35 -5.05
CA ALA A 259 -1.67 -17.47 -5.22
C ALA A 259 -2.29 -17.13 -3.86
N GLU A 260 -2.46 -15.86 -3.58
CA GLU A 260 -3.22 -15.41 -2.43
C GLU A 260 -4.72 -15.41 -2.74
N SER A 261 -5.50 -15.73 -1.72
CA SER A 261 -6.92 -15.48 -1.61
C SER A 261 -7.17 -14.56 -0.41
N VAL A 262 -8.26 -13.80 -0.42
CA VAL A 262 -8.58 -12.83 0.65
C VAL A 262 -9.54 -13.42 1.66
N TYR A 263 -9.16 -13.28 2.93
CA TYR A 263 -9.93 -13.75 4.08
C TYR A 263 -10.16 -12.63 5.09
N LEU A 264 -11.21 -12.81 5.91
CA LEU A 264 -11.51 -11.96 7.05
C LEU A 264 -11.73 -12.84 8.29
N LYS A 265 -10.91 -12.66 9.32
CA LYS A 265 -11.10 -13.27 10.63
C LYS A 265 -11.87 -12.32 11.54
N ASP A 266 -13.03 -12.74 11.99
CA ASP A 266 -13.84 -12.05 12.98
C ASP A 266 -13.23 -12.25 14.37
N ALA A 267 -12.91 -11.18 15.08
CA ALA A 267 -12.25 -11.22 16.38
C ALA A 267 -13.14 -11.77 17.51
N ALA A 268 -14.45 -11.56 17.41
CA ALA A 268 -15.40 -11.96 18.46
C ALA A 268 -15.70 -13.45 18.41
N THR A 269 -15.78 -14.03 17.22
CA THR A 269 -16.15 -15.45 17.01
C THR A 269 -14.95 -16.34 16.70
N GLY A 270 -13.84 -15.75 16.21
CA GLY A 270 -12.69 -16.47 15.69
C GLY A 270 -12.92 -17.11 14.31
N ILE A 271 -14.11 -16.92 13.72
CA ILE A 271 -14.47 -17.50 12.42
C ILE A 271 -13.69 -16.76 11.31
N ILE A 272 -13.16 -17.53 10.36
CA ILE A 272 -12.54 -17.02 9.16
C ILE A 272 -13.50 -17.16 7.99
N HIS A 273 -13.79 -16.03 7.34
CA HIS A 273 -14.63 -15.93 6.15
C HIS A 273 -13.75 -15.80 4.90
N SER A 274 -14.08 -16.55 3.84
CA SER A 274 -13.50 -16.33 2.51
C SER A 274 -14.21 -15.15 1.86
N ILE A 275 -13.44 -14.15 1.43
CA ILE A 275 -13.96 -12.94 0.77
C ILE A 275 -13.81 -13.06 -0.76
N ALA A 276 -12.65 -13.52 -1.22
CA ALA A 276 -12.37 -13.80 -2.61
C ALA A 276 -11.34 -14.92 -2.68
N HIS A 277 -11.70 -16.02 -3.30
CA HIS A 277 -10.86 -17.20 -3.41
C HIS A 277 -10.48 -17.44 -4.88
N GLN A 278 -9.33 -18.06 -5.09
CA GLN A 278 -8.89 -18.50 -6.42
C GLN A 278 -9.99 -19.36 -7.09
N GLY A 279 -10.38 -18.98 -8.31
CA GLY A 279 -11.44 -19.64 -9.06
C GLY A 279 -12.84 -19.13 -8.81
N ASP A 280 -13.07 -18.27 -7.80
CA ASP A 280 -14.39 -17.69 -7.57
C ASP A 280 -14.79 -16.74 -8.71
N PRO A 281 -16.07 -16.68 -9.07
CA PRO A 281 -16.58 -15.69 -10.03
C PRO A 281 -16.35 -14.27 -9.55
N ALA A 282 -15.73 -13.43 -10.39
CA ALA A 282 -15.51 -12.03 -10.07
C ALA A 282 -16.72 -11.15 -10.48
N PRO A 283 -17.12 -10.16 -9.66
CA PRO A 283 -18.14 -9.19 -10.04
C PRO A 283 -17.80 -8.49 -11.36
N GLY A 284 -18.75 -8.47 -12.28
CA GLY A 284 -18.57 -7.92 -13.62
C GLY A 284 -17.96 -8.89 -14.64
N GLY A 285 -17.73 -10.16 -14.26
CA GLY A 285 -17.28 -11.26 -15.14
C GLY A 285 -15.82 -11.67 -14.93
N GLY A 286 -15.47 -12.84 -15.45
CA GLY A 286 -14.20 -13.51 -15.18
C GLY A 286 -14.18 -14.23 -13.84
N VAL A 287 -13.02 -14.77 -13.48
CA VAL A 287 -12.77 -15.43 -12.19
C VAL A 287 -11.49 -14.87 -11.58
N PHE A 288 -11.40 -14.89 -10.25
CA PHE A 288 -10.17 -14.52 -9.56
C PHE A 288 -9.08 -15.56 -9.83
N ARG A 289 -7.97 -15.14 -10.42
CA ARG A 289 -6.73 -15.89 -10.48
C ARG A 289 -5.97 -15.73 -9.18
N LEU A 290 -5.94 -14.50 -8.68
CA LEU A 290 -5.39 -14.07 -7.39
C LEU A 290 -6.33 -13.05 -6.76
N ALA A 291 -6.31 -12.96 -5.41
CA ALA A 291 -6.88 -11.84 -4.67
C ALA A 291 -5.95 -11.52 -3.49
N PHE A 292 -5.53 -10.27 -3.35
CA PHE A 292 -4.49 -9.89 -2.39
C PHE A 292 -4.67 -8.47 -1.86
N GLY A 293 -3.86 -8.13 -0.83
CA GLY A 293 -3.74 -6.79 -0.30
C GLY A 293 -4.99 -6.29 0.43
N ALA A 294 -5.58 -7.10 1.29
CA ALA A 294 -6.81 -6.77 1.99
C ALA A 294 -6.65 -5.64 3.02
N VAL A 295 -7.51 -4.62 2.95
CA VAL A 295 -7.64 -3.57 3.99
C VAL A 295 -9.06 -3.60 4.56
N VAL A 296 -9.17 -3.66 5.89
CA VAL A 296 -10.46 -3.78 6.60
C VAL A 296 -10.78 -2.54 7.42
N ASN A 297 -12.04 -2.11 7.40
CA ASN A 297 -12.56 -1.07 8.29
C ASN A 297 -13.32 -1.66 9.51
N SER A 298 -13.76 -0.80 10.45
CA SER A 298 -14.44 -1.25 11.67
C SER A 298 -15.86 -1.78 11.45
N ARG A 299 -16.38 -1.73 10.21
CA ARG A 299 -17.66 -2.35 9.85
C ARG A 299 -17.49 -3.75 9.27
N GLY A 300 -16.23 -4.22 9.11
CA GLY A 300 -15.92 -5.46 8.43
C GLY A 300 -16.00 -5.35 6.89
N ASP A 301 -16.06 -4.12 6.34
CA ASP A 301 -15.89 -3.95 4.89
C ASP A 301 -14.42 -4.16 4.54
N VAL A 302 -14.16 -4.73 3.37
CA VAL A 302 -12.79 -5.04 2.89
C VAL A 302 -12.60 -4.52 1.47
N VAL A 303 -11.52 -3.79 1.23
CA VAL A 303 -11.03 -3.49 -0.12
C VAL A 303 -9.85 -4.38 -0.44
N PHE A 304 -9.72 -4.82 -1.69
CA PHE A 304 -8.64 -5.69 -2.14
C PHE A 304 -8.43 -5.58 -3.65
N ILE A 305 -7.29 -6.09 -4.13
CA ILE A 305 -7.00 -6.25 -5.56
C ILE A 305 -7.32 -7.67 -5.98
N GLY A 306 -7.95 -7.82 -7.13
CA GLY A 306 -8.16 -9.09 -7.79
C GLY A 306 -7.48 -9.10 -9.16
N ASP A 307 -6.69 -10.14 -9.42
CA ASP A 307 -6.21 -10.48 -10.76
C ASP A 307 -7.19 -11.45 -11.42
N LEU A 308 -7.62 -11.14 -12.64
CA LEU A 308 -8.74 -11.81 -13.28
C LEU A 308 -8.33 -12.67 -14.48
N THR A 309 -9.03 -13.81 -14.65
CA THR A 309 -8.96 -14.65 -15.84
C THR A 309 -10.31 -14.66 -16.55
N PRO A 310 -10.40 -14.52 -17.91
CA PRO A 310 -9.26 -14.30 -18.80
C PRO A 310 -8.65 -12.92 -18.62
N SER A 311 -7.33 -12.85 -18.66
CA SER A 311 -6.62 -11.58 -18.72
C SER A 311 -6.93 -10.87 -20.03
N PRO A 312 -7.10 -9.54 -20.06
CA PRO A 312 -7.16 -8.78 -21.31
C PRO A 312 -5.91 -9.03 -22.14
N ALA A 313 -6.02 -8.88 -23.47
CA ALA A 313 -4.90 -9.05 -24.40
C ALA A 313 -3.68 -8.14 -24.11
N THR A 314 -3.81 -7.20 -23.20
CA THR A 314 -2.80 -6.21 -22.80
C THR A 314 -1.96 -6.60 -21.57
N GLY A 315 -2.18 -7.75 -20.94
CA GLY A 315 -1.43 -8.20 -19.76
C GLY A 315 -2.29 -8.37 -18.50
N ASP A 316 -1.79 -7.93 -17.34
CA ASP A 316 -2.42 -8.12 -16.03
C ASP A 316 -3.81 -7.50 -15.96
N ALA A 317 -4.78 -8.26 -15.43
CA ALA A 317 -6.16 -7.83 -15.24
C ALA A 317 -6.43 -7.38 -13.79
N LEU A 318 -5.51 -6.59 -13.23
CA LEU A 318 -5.63 -6.12 -11.85
C LEU A 318 -6.78 -5.11 -11.71
N ALA A 319 -7.77 -5.48 -10.93
CA ALA A 319 -8.97 -4.69 -10.66
C ALA A 319 -9.14 -4.43 -9.16
N VAL A 320 -9.83 -3.36 -8.81
CA VAL A 320 -10.13 -2.99 -7.42
C VAL A 320 -11.52 -3.50 -7.03
N PHE A 321 -11.61 -4.22 -5.94
CA PHE A 321 -12.84 -4.77 -5.40
C PHE A 321 -13.14 -4.27 -4.00
N PHE A 322 -14.42 -4.19 -3.68
CA PHE A 322 -14.92 -3.79 -2.37
C PHE A 322 -15.98 -4.79 -1.89
N PHE A 323 -15.72 -5.40 -0.74
CA PHE A 323 -16.65 -6.29 -0.04
C PHE A 323 -17.32 -5.54 1.10
N SER A 324 -18.64 -5.63 1.18
CA SER A 324 -19.41 -5.07 2.27
C SER A 324 -20.68 -5.90 2.47
N GLN A 325 -21.02 -6.21 3.71
CA GLN A 325 -22.25 -6.91 4.09
C GLN A 325 -22.49 -8.21 3.30
N GLY A 326 -21.44 -9.00 3.09
CA GLY A 326 -21.52 -10.28 2.39
C GLY A 326 -21.56 -10.18 0.85
N THR A 327 -21.39 -9.00 0.30
CA THR A 327 -21.42 -8.77 -1.16
C THR A 327 -20.14 -8.10 -1.62
N THR A 328 -19.51 -8.65 -2.66
CA THR A 328 -18.37 -8.03 -3.34
C THR A 328 -18.86 -7.30 -4.59
N ILE A 329 -18.37 -6.09 -4.80
CA ILE A 329 -18.57 -5.30 -6.03
C ILE A 329 -17.22 -4.94 -6.64
N ALA A 330 -17.18 -4.71 -7.95
CA ALA A 330 -16.03 -4.10 -8.60
C ALA A 330 -16.10 -2.58 -8.42
N VAL A 331 -14.99 -1.99 -7.99
CA VAL A 331 -14.81 -0.53 -7.89
C VAL A 331 -14.28 0.04 -9.20
N ALA A 332 -13.26 -0.61 -9.77
CA ALA A 332 -12.68 -0.28 -11.05
C ALA A 332 -12.07 -1.52 -11.72
N ARG A 333 -12.29 -1.67 -13.01
CA ARG A 333 -11.84 -2.80 -13.82
C ARG A 333 -11.21 -2.33 -15.14
N PRO A 334 -10.31 -3.13 -15.73
CA PRO A 334 -9.81 -2.86 -17.07
C PRO A 334 -10.96 -2.58 -18.07
N GLY A 335 -10.87 -1.43 -18.76
CA GLY A 335 -11.88 -0.95 -19.70
C GLY A 335 -12.92 0.02 -19.13
N ASP A 336 -12.98 0.23 -17.82
CA ASP A 336 -13.90 1.19 -17.21
C ASP A 336 -13.49 2.63 -17.57
N ALA A 337 -14.44 3.46 -17.96
CA ALA A 337 -14.20 4.88 -18.20
C ALA A 337 -13.90 5.62 -16.89
N MET A 338 -12.80 6.39 -16.85
CA MET A 338 -12.35 7.05 -15.64
C MET A 338 -12.68 8.56 -15.64
N PRO A 339 -13.09 9.12 -14.48
CA PRO A 339 -13.27 10.55 -14.33
C PRO A 339 -11.99 11.32 -14.71
N GLY A 340 -12.17 12.41 -15.49
CA GLY A 340 -11.05 13.19 -16.02
C GLY A 340 -10.53 12.67 -17.37
N GLY A 341 -11.08 11.58 -17.91
CA GLY A 341 -10.77 10.99 -19.21
C GLY A 341 -9.82 9.80 -19.16
N GLY A 342 -9.83 9.02 -20.23
CA GLY A 342 -9.15 7.74 -20.34
C GLY A 342 -9.95 6.58 -19.78
N THR A 343 -9.43 5.37 -19.96
CA THR A 343 -9.98 4.13 -19.41
C THR A 343 -8.99 3.51 -18.42
N PHE A 344 -9.52 2.82 -17.42
CA PHE A 344 -8.74 2.06 -16.46
C PHE A 344 -8.04 0.91 -17.17
N VAL A 345 -6.71 0.86 -17.12
CA VAL A 345 -5.92 -0.25 -17.66
C VAL A 345 -5.70 -1.30 -16.58
N ARG A 346 -5.22 -0.86 -15.42
CA ARG A 346 -5.00 -1.72 -14.26
C ARG A 346 -4.85 -0.90 -12.97
N ALA A 347 -5.12 -1.53 -11.83
CA ALA A 347 -4.56 -1.09 -10.56
C ALA A 347 -3.04 -1.32 -10.58
N GLY A 348 -2.26 -0.50 -9.91
CA GLY A 348 -0.82 -0.74 -9.77
C GLY A 348 -0.56 -2.06 -9.02
N PHE A 349 0.49 -2.80 -9.39
CA PHE A 349 0.90 -4.02 -8.67
C PHE A 349 1.85 -3.67 -7.53
N PHE A 350 2.86 -2.86 -7.79
CA PHE A 350 3.79 -2.30 -6.81
C PHE A 350 3.38 -0.91 -6.34
N ASP A 351 2.77 -0.14 -7.22
CA ASP A 351 2.16 1.16 -6.93
C ASP A 351 0.69 1.02 -6.53
N ALA A 352 0.25 -0.21 -6.21
CA ALA A 352 -1.13 -0.52 -5.86
C ALA A 352 -1.45 0.04 -4.51
N THR A 353 -1.78 1.28 -4.51
CA THR A 353 -2.23 1.94 -3.33
C THR A 353 -3.71 2.08 -3.40
N TYR A 354 -4.32 1.47 -2.46
CA TYR A 354 -5.73 1.63 -2.15
C TYR A 354 -5.85 1.64 -0.63
N ASP A 355 -6.85 2.31 -0.15
CA ASP A 355 -7.18 2.36 1.25
C ASP A 355 -8.68 2.46 1.45
N LEU A 356 -9.12 2.19 2.67
CA LEU A 356 -10.51 2.10 3.04
C LEU A 356 -10.78 2.83 4.34
N ASN A 357 -11.64 3.84 4.30
CA ASN A 357 -12.05 4.51 5.52
C ASN A 357 -13.30 3.87 6.16
N GLN A 358 -13.67 4.36 7.36
CA GLN A 358 -14.81 3.85 8.12
C GLN A 358 -16.17 4.13 7.46
N ARG A 359 -16.24 5.06 6.49
CA ARG A 359 -17.45 5.32 5.72
C ARG A 359 -17.64 4.36 4.56
N GLY A 360 -16.60 3.59 4.20
CA GLY A 360 -16.56 2.71 3.03
C GLY A 360 -16.15 3.48 1.76
N ASP A 361 -15.51 4.64 1.91
CA ASP A 361 -14.87 5.27 0.77
C ASP A 361 -13.54 4.55 0.52
N VAL A 362 -13.23 4.29 -0.75
CA VAL A 362 -12.01 3.60 -1.20
C VAL A 362 -11.16 4.58 -2.01
N SER A 363 -9.93 4.86 -1.59
CA SER A 363 -8.94 5.51 -2.44
C SER A 363 -8.18 4.46 -3.26
N PHE A 364 -7.82 4.77 -4.50
CA PHE A 364 -7.01 3.87 -5.33
C PHE A 364 -6.29 4.59 -6.45
N ALA A 365 -5.16 4.03 -6.87
CA ALA A 365 -4.44 4.45 -8.06
C ALA A 365 -4.83 3.60 -9.26
N ALA A 366 -4.74 4.22 -10.45
CA ALA A 366 -4.98 3.57 -11.72
C ALA A 366 -3.94 3.98 -12.76
N THR A 367 -3.48 3.03 -13.55
CA THR A 367 -2.87 3.29 -14.85
C THR A 367 -3.97 3.49 -15.88
N LEU A 368 -3.83 4.50 -16.71
CA LEU A 368 -4.81 4.87 -17.75
C LEU A 368 -4.28 4.57 -19.15
N ASP A 369 -5.16 4.45 -20.14
CA ASP A 369 -4.83 4.25 -21.55
C ASP A 369 -4.45 5.55 -22.28
N THR A 370 -4.20 6.63 -21.56
CA THR A 370 -3.83 7.95 -22.08
C THR A 370 -2.36 8.29 -21.80
N ASP A 371 -1.83 9.23 -22.59
CA ASP A 371 -0.50 9.84 -22.44
C ASP A 371 -0.65 11.33 -22.78
N VAL A 372 -1.14 12.12 -21.80
CA VAL A 372 -1.51 13.53 -22.01
C VAL A 372 -0.31 14.48 -22.12
N ASN A 373 0.85 14.06 -21.56
CA ASN A 373 2.09 14.82 -21.61
C ASN A 373 3.03 14.37 -22.74
N ALA A 374 2.64 13.32 -23.49
CA ALA A 374 3.35 12.77 -24.65
C ALA A 374 4.80 12.36 -24.35
N ASP A 375 5.03 11.79 -23.15
CA ASP A 375 6.35 11.30 -22.73
C ASP A 375 6.56 9.81 -23.06
N GLY A 376 5.55 9.13 -23.59
CA GLY A 376 5.55 7.71 -23.92
C GLY A 376 5.24 6.79 -22.71
N ILE A 377 4.87 7.36 -21.57
CA ILE A 377 4.46 6.65 -20.36
C ILE A 377 2.94 6.79 -20.19
N ALA A 378 2.27 5.71 -19.90
CA ALA A 378 0.84 5.74 -19.61
C ALA A 378 0.53 6.64 -18.40
N ASP A 379 -0.51 7.47 -18.52
CA ASP A 379 -0.94 8.33 -17.43
C ASP A 379 -1.34 7.56 -16.18
N ASN A 380 -1.13 8.19 -15.03
CA ASN A 380 -1.62 7.69 -13.75
C ASN A 380 -2.72 8.61 -13.22
N GLY A 381 -3.67 8.02 -12.50
CA GLY A 381 -4.71 8.76 -11.80
C GLY A 381 -4.93 8.24 -10.37
N LEU A 382 -5.22 9.16 -9.47
CA LEU A 382 -5.62 8.90 -8.09
C LEU A 382 -7.11 9.21 -7.96
N TYR A 383 -7.85 8.26 -7.42
CA TYR A 383 -9.31 8.29 -7.36
C TYR A 383 -9.83 7.95 -5.98
N VAL A 384 -11.05 8.38 -5.69
CA VAL A 384 -11.83 7.95 -4.53
C VAL A 384 -13.18 7.43 -5.00
N PHE A 385 -13.49 6.18 -4.68
CA PHE A 385 -14.83 5.63 -4.79
C PHE A 385 -15.60 5.96 -3.51
N SER A 386 -16.75 6.61 -3.65
CA SER A 386 -17.62 6.97 -2.53
C SER A 386 -19.07 6.92 -2.98
N LYS A 387 -19.93 6.29 -2.17
CA LYS A 387 -21.39 6.21 -2.43
C LYS A 387 -21.74 5.69 -3.83
N GLY A 388 -20.98 4.72 -4.32
CA GLY A 388 -21.23 4.09 -5.62
C GLY A 388 -20.71 4.86 -6.83
N SER A 389 -19.90 5.89 -6.65
CA SER A 389 -19.30 6.66 -7.74
C SER A 389 -17.80 6.88 -7.52
N VAL A 390 -17.04 6.85 -8.63
CA VAL A 390 -15.61 7.17 -8.64
C VAL A 390 -15.43 8.66 -8.89
N GLN A 391 -14.55 9.29 -8.13
CA GLN A 391 -14.20 10.71 -8.23
C GLN A 391 -12.70 10.84 -8.44
N LEU A 392 -12.29 11.79 -9.28
CA LEU A 392 -10.88 12.09 -9.51
C LEU A 392 -10.33 12.97 -8.37
N VAL A 393 -9.20 12.59 -7.79
CA VAL A 393 -8.41 13.40 -6.85
C VAL A 393 -7.32 14.16 -7.61
N ALA A 394 -6.47 13.44 -8.34
CA ALA A 394 -5.38 13.99 -9.15
C ALA A 394 -5.03 13.02 -10.28
N ARG A 395 -4.39 13.50 -11.34
CA ARG A 395 -3.84 12.66 -12.42
C ARG A 395 -2.65 13.36 -13.08
N THR A 396 -1.94 12.65 -13.95
CA THR A 396 -0.97 13.25 -14.89
C THR A 396 -1.62 14.47 -15.59
N GLY A 397 -0.91 15.60 -15.60
CA GLY A 397 -1.41 16.87 -16.13
C GLY A 397 -2.16 17.75 -15.14
N THR A 398 -2.43 17.30 -13.89
CA THR A 398 -3.05 18.15 -12.87
C THR A 398 -2.09 19.29 -12.46
N VAL A 399 -2.57 20.53 -12.56
CA VAL A 399 -1.84 21.73 -12.12
C VAL A 399 -2.13 22.01 -10.65
N ILE A 400 -1.08 22.04 -9.82
CA ILE A 400 -1.16 22.40 -8.41
C ILE A 400 -0.63 23.83 -8.24
N PRO A 401 -1.48 24.82 -7.90
CA PRO A 401 -1.07 26.20 -7.76
C PRO A 401 0.07 26.37 -6.76
N GLY A 402 1.15 27.06 -7.17
CA GLY A 402 2.33 27.30 -6.33
C GLY A 402 3.28 26.09 -6.16
N VAL A 403 2.93 24.92 -6.72
CA VAL A 403 3.75 23.70 -6.62
C VAL A 403 4.28 23.30 -8.00
N GLY A 404 3.40 23.04 -8.96
CA GLY A 404 3.77 22.62 -10.32
C GLY A 404 2.68 21.78 -10.99
N THR A 405 3.02 21.19 -12.13
CA THR A 405 2.15 20.26 -12.85
C THR A 405 2.61 18.84 -12.61
N ILE A 406 1.71 17.94 -12.30
CA ILE A 406 2.01 16.51 -12.12
C ILE A 406 2.39 15.90 -13.47
N ALA A 407 3.57 15.33 -13.58
CA ALA A 407 4.01 14.51 -14.71
C ALA A 407 3.72 13.03 -14.46
N TYR A 408 3.90 12.58 -13.23
CA TYR A 408 3.64 11.21 -12.78
C TYR A 408 3.18 11.24 -11.33
N LEU A 409 2.28 10.37 -10.93
CA LEU A 409 1.93 10.18 -9.53
C LEU A 409 2.09 8.71 -9.13
N GLY A 410 2.69 8.53 -7.98
CA GLY A 410 2.85 7.25 -7.35
C GLY A 410 2.16 7.28 -6.00
N LEU A 411 1.68 6.13 -5.65
CA LEU A 411 1.17 5.87 -4.34
C LEU A 411 2.15 4.88 -3.73
N GLY A 412 2.55 5.05 -2.50
CA GLY A 412 3.39 4.08 -1.80
C GLY A 412 2.72 2.72 -1.66
N LEU A 413 3.24 1.89 -0.80
CA LEU A 413 2.71 0.55 -0.52
C LEU A 413 1.27 0.58 0.00
N PRO A 414 0.46 -0.51 -0.19
CA PRO A 414 -0.98 -0.51 0.08
C PRO A 414 -1.34 -0.08 1.50
N GLY A 415 -2.33 0.80 1.59
CA GLY A 415 -3.14 1.15 2.76
C GLY A 415 -2.57 2.25 3.65
N GLY A 416 -3.43 3.06 4.24
CA GLY A 416 -3.11 4.16 5.13
C GLY A 416 -2.86 5.48 4.44
N VAL A 417 -3.16 5.57 3.18
CA VAL A 417 -3.03 6.79 2.38
C VAL A 417 -4.29 7.65 2.40
N MET A 418 -5.40 7.16 2.97
CA MET A 418 -6.64 7.92 3.14
C MET A 418 -7.15 7.88 4.57
N ASN A 419 -7.59 9.03 5.09
CA ASN A 419 -8.22 9.11 6.41
C ASN A 419 -9.75 9.26 6.33
N GLU A 420 -10.39 9.34 7.52
CA GLU A 420 -11.84 9.52 7.64
C GLU A 420 -12.38 10.84 7.11
N ARG A 421 -11.51 11.82 6.89
CA ARG A 421 -11.88 13.11 6.28
C ARG A 421 -11.85 13.06 4.76
N GLY A 422 -11.40 11.95 4.17
CA GLY A 422 -11.21 11.81 2.72
C GLY A 422 -9.94 12.51 2.23
N GLN A 423 -9.02 12.87 3.14
CA GLN A 423 -7.70 13.34 2.76
C GLN A 423 -6.89 12.16 2.24
N VAL A 424 -6.16 12.36 1.14
CA VAL A 424 -5.34 11.33 0.51
C VAL A 424 -3.89 11.80 0.47
N PHE A 425 -2.99 10.94 0.94
CA PHE A 425 -1.55 11.18 1.00
C PHE A 425 -0.84 10.38 -0.10
N PHE A 426 -0.02 11.05 -0.92
CA PHE A 426 0.64 10.46 -2.08
C PHE A 426 1.90 11.23 -2.48
N TRP A 427 2.71 10.68 -3.39
CA TRP A 427 3.84 11.40 -3.96
C TRP A 427 3.63 11.66 -5.46
N ALA A 428 4.33 12.64 -6.00
CA ALA A 428 4.27 12.98 -7.40
C ALA A 428 5.63 13.47 -7.93
N ILE A 429 5.92 13.16 -9.19
CA ILE A 429 6.95 13.83 -9.97
C ILE A 429 6.27 14.97 -10.73
N LEU A 430 6.86 16.15 -10.64
CA LEU A 430 6.38 17.33 -11.35
C LEU A 430 7.04 17.43 -12.73
N SER A 431 6.43 18.18 -13.64
CA SER A 431 6.94 18.38 -15.00
C SER A 431 8.29 19.09 -15.06
N ASP A 432 8.73 19.71 -13.97
CA ASP A 432 10.08 20.31 -13.82
C ASP A 432 11.11 19.33 -13.22
N GLY A 433 10.72 18.06 -13.01
CA GLY A 433 11.56 16.99 -12.49
C GLY A 433 11.65 16.90 -10.97
N ARG A 434 11.03 17.82 -10.22
CA ARG A 434 11.00 17.70 -8.75
C ARG A 434 10.03 16.60 -8.31
N THR A 435 10.42 15.88 -7.26
CA THR A 435 9.53 14.93 -6.58
C THR A 435 9.02 15.54 -5.27
N VAL A 436 7.73 15.35 -5.00
CA VAL A 436 7.04 15.95 -3.86
C VAL A 436 6.06 14.97 -3.20
N LEU A 437 6.04 14.97 -1.87
CA LEU A 437 4.96 14.39 -1.08
C LEU A 437 3.81 15.38 -0.94
N LEU A 438 2.59 14.93 -1.19
CA LEU A 438 1.39 15.75 -1.24
C LEU A 438 0.28 15.18 -0.35
N LEU A 439 -0.43 16.08 0.31
CA LEU A 439 -1.68 15.79 0.98
C LEU A 439 -2.81 16.47 0.21
N ALA A 440 -3.69 15.67 -0.42
CA ALA A 440 -4.93 16.15 -1.02
C ALA A 440 -6.02 16.22 0.06
N THR A 441 -6.72 17.36 0.13
CA THR A 441 -7.83 17.60 1.08
C THR A 441 -9.08 18.00 0.29
N PRO A 442 -10.24 17.27 0.46
CA PRO A 442 -11.48 17.55 -0.24
C PRO A 442 -12.12 18.89 0.16
#